data_564db62067ce91693e89d019b299b9cc
#
_entry.id   564db62067ce91693e89d019b299b9cc
#
_cell.length_a   1.000
_cell.length_b   1.000
_cell.length_c   1.000
_cell.angle_alpha   90.00
_cell.angle_beta   90.00
_cell.angle_gamma   90.00
#
_symmetry.space_group_name_H-M   'P 1'
#
loop_
_entity.id
_entity.type
_entity.pdbx_description
1 polymer ?
#
loop_
_entity_poly.entity_id
_entity_poly.type
_entity_poly.pdbx_seq_one_letter_code
_entity_poly.pdbx_strand_id
1 'polypeptide(L)' 'MKPLKTKVSITLDTDVIAKVKVLAESDDRSFSQYVILVLKEHITSQPHKFDSKI' A
#
# COMPACT_ATOMS: atom_id res chain seq x y z
N MET A 1 -9.52 12.17 -13.85
CA MET A 1 -9.20 11.02 -14.29
C MET A 1 -8.73 10.10 -13.27
N LYS A 2 -9.05 8.94 -13.30
CA LYS A 2 -8.68 8.09 -12.34
C LYS A 2 -7.53 7.31 -12.75
N PRO A 3 -6.66 7.00 -11.87
CA PRO A 3 -5.48 6.29 -12.20
C PRO A 3 -5.79 4.89 -12.63
N LEU A 4 -4.98 4.36 -13.49
CA LEU A 4 -5.15 3.02 -13.88
C LEU A 4 -4.47 2.16 -12.87
N LYS A 5 -5.07 1.06 -12.50
CA LYS A 5 -4.50 0.15 -11.57
C LYS A 5 -3.82 -0.96 -12.31
N THR A 6 -2.60 -1.22 -11.98
CA THR A 6 -1.84 -2.27 -12.62
C THR A 6 -1.53 -3.33 -11.61
N LYS A 7 -1.72 -4.58 -11.99
CA LYS A 7 -1.47 -5.65 -11.07
C LYS A 7 0.00 -5.88 -10.94
N VAL A 8 0.49 -5.98 -9.75
CA VAL A 8 1.90 -6.27 -9.51
C VAL A 8 1.99 -7.38 -8.48
N SER A 9 3.10 -8.09 -8.47
CA SER A 9 3.28 -9.17 -7.53
C SER A 9 4.51 -8.89 -6.71
N ILE A 10 4.42 -9.11 -5.42
CA ILE A 10 5.57 -8.96 -4.56
C ILE A 10 5.59 -10.11 -3.60
N THR A 11 6.73 -10.41 -3.05
CA THR A 11 6.87 -11.48 -2.09
C THR A 11 7.09 -10.86 -0.74
N LEU A 12 6.30 -11.26 0.24
CA LEU A 12 6.44 -10.72 1.58
C LEU A 12 6.67 -11.85 2.56
N ASP A 13 7.30 -11.53 3.65
CA ASP A 13 7.52 -12.49 4.71
C ASP A 13 6.18 -12.84 5.33
N THR A 14 6.05 -14.07 5.77
CA THR A 14 4.84 -14.53 6.37
C THR A 14 4.47 -13.69 7.60
N ASP A 15 5.46 -13.31 8.38
CA ASP A 15 5.22 -12.50 9.56
C ASP A 15 4.62 -11.16 9.17
N VAL A 16 5.15 -10.56 8.13
CA VAL A 16 4.68 -9.26 7.68
C VAL A 16 3.25 -9.38 7.20
N ILE A 17 2.95 -10.42 6.46
CA ILE A 17 1.60 -10.62 5.96
C ILE A 17 0.63 -10.77 7.12
N ALA A 18 0.99 -11.57 8.10
CA ALA A 18 0.11 -11.79 9.23
C ALA A 18 -0.16 -10.50 9.99
N LYS A 19 0.88 -9.71 10.21
CA LYS A 19 0.73 -8.49 10.96
C LYS A 19 -0.10 -7.47 10.19
N VAL A 20 0.13 -7.39 8.91
CA VAL A 20 -0.63 -6.43 8.10
C VAL A 20 -2.09 -6.84 8.03
N LYS A 21 -2.37 -8.14 7.99
CA LYS A 21 -3.75 -8.56 7.97
C LYS A 21 -4.48 -8.17 9.25
N VAL A 22 -3.81 -8.30 10.37
CA VAL A 22 -4.40 -7.92 11.64
C VAL A 22 -4.68 -6.42 11.66
N LEU A 23 -3.72 -5.64 11.18
CA LEU A 23 -3.89 -4.21 11.16
C LEU A 23 -5.00 -3.79 10.21
N ALA A 24 -5.11 -4.48 9.09
CA ALA A 24 -6.14 -4.16 8.13
C ALA A 24 -7.50 -4.44 8.74
N GLU A 25 -7.65 -5.54 9.44
CA GLU A 25 -8.90 -5.87 10.06
C GLU A 25 -9.27 -4.88 11.14
N SER A 26 -8.28 -4.42 11.87
CA SER A 26 -8.52 -3.45 12.91
C SER A 26 -9.05 -2.17 12.30
N ASP A 27 -8.66 -1.88 11.08
CA ASP A 27 -9.06 -0.66 10.40
C ASP A 27 -10.24 -0.91 9.49
N ASP A 28 -10.81 -2.10 9.55
CA ASP A 28 -11.98 -2.44 8.77
C ASP A 28 -11.70 -2.31 7.28
N ARG A 29 -10.53 -2.68 6.84
CA ARG A 29 -10.16 -2.62 5.46
C ARG A 29 -9.68 -3.96 5.00
N SER A 30 -9.67 -4.21 3.73
CA SER A 30 -9.15 -5.46 3.22
C SER A 30 -7.63 -5.33 3.21
N PHE A 31 -6.96 -6.44 3.09
CA PHE A 31 -5.50 -6.46 3.08
C PHE A 31 -4.98 -5.55 1.96
N SER A 32 -5.51 -5.70 0.78
CA SER A 32 -5.07 -4.91 -0.35
C SER A 32 -5.30 -3.42 -0.14
N GLN A 33 -6.46 -3.08 0.37
CA GLN A 33 -6.75 -1.67 0.60
C GLN A 33 -5.85 -1.08 1.66
N TYR A 34 -5.54 -1.85 2.67
CA TYR A 34 -4.68 -1.36 3.72
C TYR A 34 -3.27 -1.13 3.17
N VAL A 35 -2.78 -2.05 2.36
CA VAL A 35 -1.46 -1.92 1.77
C VAL A 35 -1.40 -0.69 0.88
N ILE A 36 -2.41 -0.48 0.08
CA ILE A 36 -2.44 0.68 -0.79
C ILE A 36 -2.42 1.97 0.02
N LEU A 37 -3.20 2.00 1.08
CA LEU A 37 -3.26 3.18 1.92
C LEU A 37 -1.91 3.49 2.54
N VAL A 38 -1.25 2.48 3.07
CA VAL A 38 0.03 2.67 3.71
C VAL A 38 1.07 3.16 2.70
N LEU A 39 1.05 2.59 1.52
CA LEU A 39 2.01 3.01 0.51
C LEU A 39 1.77 4.45 0.09
N LYS A 40 0.52 4.82 -0.06
CA LYS A 40 0.21 6.19 -0.44
C LYS A 40 0.64 7.16 0.63
N GLU A 41 0.42 6.81 1.87
CA GLU A 41 0.81 7.68 2.95
C GLU A 41 2.31 7.81 3.04
N HIS A 42 3.01 6.72 2.81
CA HIS A 42 4.45 6.77 2.86
C HIS A 42 5.00 7.66 1.75
N ILE A 43 4.47 7.53 0.56
CA ILE A 43 4.92 8.34 -0.55
C ILE A 43 4.64 9.81 -0.29
N THR A 44 3.48 10.10 0.24
CA THR A 44 3.10 11.47 0.50
C THR A 44 4.01 12.11 1.56
N SER A 45 4.47 11.32 2.49
CA SER A 45 5.28 11.87 3.54
C SER A 45 6.74 12.05 3.15
N GLN A 46 7.13 11.55 1.99
CA GLN A 46 8.50 11.71 1.57
C GLN A 46 8.72 13.07 0.95
N PRO A 47 9.77 13.73 1.26
CA PRO A 47 10.01 15.03 0.70
C PRO A 47 10.61 15.01 -0.70
N HIS A 48 10.69 13.86 -1.32
CA HIS A 48 11.26 13.80 -2.60
C HIS A 48 10.37 14.28 -3.66
N LYS A 49 10.87 14.74 -4.73
CA LYS A 49 10.07 15.06 -5.78
C LYS A 49 9.96 13.91 -6.61
N PHE A 50 8.86 13.30 -6.76
CA PHE A 50 8.66 12.19 -7.61
C PHE A 50 8.32 12.68 -8.97
N ASP A 51 8.82 12.02 -9.96
CA ASP A 51 8.51 12.38 -11.29
C ASP A 51 7.10 12.11 -11.54
N SER A 52 6.37 13.02 -11.77
CA SER A 52 4.97 12.86 -11.92
C SER A 52 4.60 12.08 -13.11
N LYS A 53 5.46 11.79 -13.98
CA LYS A 53 5.11 11.01 -15.01
C LYS A 53 5.17 9.63 -14.70
N ILE A 54 5.34 9.19 -13.62
CA ILE A 54 5.38 7.84 -13.31
C ILE A 54 4.22 7.12 -13.56
#